data_4b4ede0d03389b39972e4dce5a78ccf4
#
_entry.id   4b4ede0d03389b39972e4dce5a78ccf4
#
_cell.length_a   1.000
_cell.length_b   1.000
_cell.length_c   1.000
_cell.angle_alpha   90.00
_cell.angle_beta   90.00
_cell.angle_gamma   90.00
#
_symmetry.space_group_name_H-M   'P 1'
#
loop_
_entity.id
_entity.type
_entity.pdbx_description
1 polymer ?
#
loop_
_entity_poly.entity_id
_entity_poly.type
_entity_poly.pdbx_seq_one_letter_code
_entity_poly.pdbx_strand_id
1 'polypeptide(L)'
;MLVERKVKHSKTMKIMRIFLLLLSLCFITGSLNAQILTGIIYDRENQESVPGAYVYIEGSSLFDITNEEGKFEIKVNTTVNASLVVSHIGYNSTTVLDPFTSLPDTIFIEEKAFSLGEIVVQAGRYSRKQLIKAFCNEFLGTSSAANSCVIENEDNIHIWFNSRTNTLITECDEPIIILNRYLGFRLYINLEKFEVEYPGRQLGVGLPLIYFKSSIFFNDIDPINRRIAERRKSVFEGSRPFFLRALANNQLEKSGYWLSDNFNKNVSKIHECFTVTDSLDFKKVIVNQELRSQNRATFYGIPYWSKLGITRDDNENSEIILFTDTFYIDSWGQLSQPDDLAFTGYMGSLRFGDQLPLNYGIESSRSFSQ
;
A
#
# COMPACT_ATOMS: atom_id res chain seq x y z
N MET A 1 67.17 18.86 20.08
CA MET A 1 66.05 19.64 20.70
C MET A 1 64.98 20.13 19.68
N LEU A 2 65.30 20.60 18.47
CA LEU A 2 64.31 21.04 17.47
C LEU A 2 63.57 19.89 16.73
N VAL A 3 64.19 18.73 16.53
CA VAL A 3 63.66 17.56 15.85
C VAL A 3 62.62 16.83 16.71
N GLU A 4 62.81 16.73 18.01
CA GLU A 4 61.86 16.10 18.94
C GLU A 4 60.55 16.90 19.08
N ARG A 5 60.61 18.24 19.00
CA ARG A 5 59.37 19.07 19.03
C ARG A 5 58.51 18.88 17.77
N LYS A 6 59.11 18.72 16.56
CA LYS A 6 58.34 18.44 15.33
C LYS A 6 57.67 17.09 15.32
N VAL A 7 58.28 16.07 15.87
CA VAL A 7 57.71 14.70 15.97
C VAL A 7 56.55 14.66 16.97
N LYS A 8 56.66 15.38 18.09
CA LYS A 8 55.63 15.46 19.12
C LYS A 8 54.39 16.21 18.58
N HIS A 9 54.58 17.28 17.81
CA HIS A 9 53.47 18.04 17.20
C HIS A 9 52.75 17.23 16.10
N SER A 10 53.46 16.42 15.33
CA SER A 10 52.86 15.53 14.30
C SER A 10 52.02 14.42 14.91
N LYS A 11 52.45 13.84 16.02
CA LYS A 11 51.64 12.79 16.74
C LYS A 11 50.38 13.39 17.35
N THR A 12 50.45 14.57 17.97
CA THR A 12 49.28 15.25 18.56
C THR A 12 48.23 15.62 17.50
N MET A 13 48.68 16.11 16.34
CA MET A 13 47.78 16.41 15.21
C MET A 13 47.10 15.15 14.63
N LYS A 14 47.81 14.01 14.58
CA LYS A 14 47.21 12.73 14.16
C LYS A 14 46.14 12.23 15.15
N ILE A 15 46.42 12.31 16.45
CA ILE A 15 45.49 11.93 17.50
C ILE A 15 44.25 12.83 17.49
N MET A 16 44.41 14.13 17.31
CA MET A 16 43.33 15.11 17.20
C MET A 16 42.47 14.88 15.95
N ARG A 17 43.08 14.51 14.80
CA ARG A 17 42.32 14.13 13.59
C ARG A 17 41.51 12.83 13.78
N ILE A 18 42.09 11.84 14.44
CA ILE A 18 41.40 10.58 14.76
C ILE A 18 40.25 10.84 15.73
N PHE A 19 40.46 11.69 16.74
CA PHE A 19 39.41 12.08 17.68
C PHE A 19 38.27 12.88 17.01
N LEU A 20 38.58 13.80 16.10
CA LEU A 20 37.58 14.51 15.27
C LEU A 20 36.85 13.59 14.32
N LEU A 21 37.52 12.59 13.74
CA LEU A 21 36.90 11.56 12.90
C LEU A 21 35.99 10.65 13.73
N LEU A 22 36.37 10.25 14.92
CA LEU A 22 35.54 9.47 15.84
C LEU A 22 34.34 10.30 16.36
N LEU A 23 34.55 11.59 16.62
CA LEU A 23 33.46 12.49 17.01
C LEU A 23 32.46 12.69 15.86
N SER A 24 32.94 12.84 14.60
CA SER A 24 32.08 12.95 13.42
C SER A 24 31.32 11.64 13.14
N LEU A 25 31.89 10.48 13.45
CA LEU A 25 31.25 9.18 13.29
C LEU A 25 30.10 8.99 14.32
N CYS A 26 30.22 9.55 15.52
CA CYS A 26 29.14 9.58 16.53
C CYS A 26 27.95 10.48 16.13
N PHE A 27 28.13 11.49 15.28
CA PHE A 27 27.06 12.34 14.79
C PHE A 27 26.32 11.73 13.57
N ILE A 28 26.85 10.66 12.95
CA ILE A 28 26.25 9.98 11.79
C ILE A 28 25.30 8.86 12.21
N THR A 29 25.22 8.50 13.50
CA THR A 29 24.11 7.65 13.97
C THR A 29 22.82 8.45 13.93
N GLY A 30 22.27 8.60 12.73
CA GLY A 30 20.90 9.07 12.55
C GLY A 30 20.03 8.23 13.43
N SER A 31 19.33 8.85 14.36
CA SER A 31 18.36 8.20 15.22
C SER A 31 17.33 7.53 14.34
N LEU A 32 17.40 6.20 14.21
CA LEU A 32 16.26 5.40 13.76
C LEU A 32 15.22 5.57 14.87
N ASN A 33 14.36 6.58 14.74
CA ASN A 33 13.25 6.77 15.65
C ASN A 33 12.20 5.70 15.34
N ALA A 34 12.35 4.52 15.93
CA ALA A 34 11.25 3.58 15.98
C ALA A 34 10.16 4.20 16.87
N GLN A 35 9.00 4.47 16.30
CA GLN A 35 7.84 4.90 17.04
C GLN A 35 7.07 3.69 17.54
N ILE A 36 6.64 3.69 18.77
CA ILE A 36 5.78 2.65 19.32
C ILE A 36 4.39 3.26 19.46
N LEU A 37 3.43 2.69 18.74
CA LEU A 37 2.02 3.04 18.87
C LEU A 37 1.38 2.12 19.88
N THR A 38 0.83 2.68 20.95
CA THR A 38 0.16 1.93 22.02
C THR A 38 -1.19 2.55 22.33
N GLY A 39 -2.12 1.75 22.81
CA GLY A 39 -3.44 2.22 23.23
C GLY A 39 -4.27 1.10 23.82
N ILE A 40 -5.50 1.42 24.18
CA ILE A 40 -6.48 0.49 24.73
C ILE A 40 -7.78 0.61 23.92
N ILE A 41 -8.38 -0.52 23.59
CA ILE A 41 -9.65 -0.58 22.89
C ILE A 41 -10.78 -0.85 23.89
N TYR A 42 -11.81 -0.02 23.85
CA TYR A 42 -13.02 -0.16 24.66
C TYR A 42 -14.28 -0.21 23.78
N ASP A 43 -15.25 -0.95 24.25
CA ASP A 43 -16.61 -0.85 23.75
C ASP A 43 -17.22 0.50 24.20
N ARG A 44 -17.90 1.19 23.29
CA ARG A 44 -18.45 2.53 23.55
C ARG A 44 -19.65 2.48 24.51
N GLU A 45 -20.46 1.41 24.45
CA GLU A 45 -21.70 1.35 25.21
C GLU A 45 -21.47 0.89 26.65
N ASN A 46 -20.79 -0.25 26.83
CA ASN A 46 -20.60 -0.85 28.14
C ASN A 46 -19.28 -0.42 28.83
N GLN A 47 -18.38 0.27 28.12
CA GLN A 47 -17.08 0.73 28.63
C GLN A 47 -16.17 -0.43 29.08
N GLU A 48 -16.36 -1.62 28.51
CA GLU A 48 -15.51 -2.79 28.78
C GLU A 48 -14.36 -2.85 27.77
N SER A 49 -13.21 -3.42 28.19
CA SER A 49 -12.08 -3.66 27.29
C SER A 49 -12.47 -4.69 26.23
N VAL A 50 -12.00 -4.50 24.98
CA VAL A 50 -12.26 -5.43 23.87
C VAL A 50 -11.00 -6.24 23.57
N PRO A 51 -10.89 -7.49 24.07
CA PRO A 51 -9.81 -8.39 23.71
C PRO A 51 -10.00 -8.98 22.32
N GLY A 52 -8.91 -9.38 21.66
CA GLY A 52 -8.96 -10.06 20.35
C GLY A 52 -9.22 -9.14 19.16
N ALA A 53 -9.27 -7.82 19.35
CA ALA A 53 -9.38 -6.87 18.27
C ALA A 53 -8.05 -6.78 17.48
N TYR A 54 -8.13 -6.84 16.15
CA TYR A 54 -7.00 -6.56 15.29
C TYR A 54 -6.78 -5.05 15.21
N VAL A 55 -5.57 -4.61 15.53
CA VAL A 55 -5.13 -3.22 15.39
C VAL A 55 -3.97 -3.22 14.39
N TYR A 56 -4.06 -2.46 13.31
CA TYR A 56 -3.06 -2.53 12.24
C TYR A 56 -2.86 -1.20 11.53
N ILE A 57 -1.67 -1.04 10.96
CA ILE A 57 -1.38 0.04 10.02
C ILE A 57 -1.88 -0.38 8.64
N GLU A 58 -2.77 0.43 8.09
CA GLU A 58 -3.43 0.21 6.80
C GLU A 58 -2.44 -0.18 5.69
N GLY A 59 -2.76 -1.27 4.98
CA GLY A 59 -1.97 -1.74 3.85
C GLY A 59 -0.63 -2.41 4.21
N SER A 60 -0.32 -2.62 5.49
CA SER A 60 0.98 -3.10 5.94
C SER A 60 0.94 -4.52 6.57
N SER A 61 2.12 -5.02 6.96
CA SER A 61 2.25 -6.21 7.81
C SER A 61 2.48 -5.86 9.28
N LEU A 62 2.22 -4.62 9.67
CA LEU A 62 2.35 -4.13 11.05
C LEU A 62 0.98 -4.18 11.72
N PHE A 63 0.79 -5.13 12.61
CA PHE A 63 -0.44 -5.31 13.37
C PHE A 63 -0.17 -5.91 14.74
N ASP A 64 -1.14 -5.79 15.61
CA ASP A 64 -1.21 -6.46 16.90
C ASP A 64 -2.64 -6.92 17.17
N ILE A 65 -2.81 -7.78 18.15
CA ILE A 65 -4.12 -8.25 18.62
C ILE A 65 -4.24 -7.84 20.09
N THR A 66 -5.34 -7.17 20.43
CA THR A 66 -5.54 -6.71 21.81
C THR A 66 -5.57 -7.87 22.80
N ASN A 67 -4.90 -7.67 23.96
CA ASN A 67 -4.90 -8.64 25.05
C ASN A 67 -6.20 -8.56 25.90
N GLU A 68 -6.29 -9.30 26.99
CA GLU A 68 -7.45 -9.34 27.89
C GLU A 68 -7.85 -7.96 28.46
N GLU A 69 -6.88 -7.04 28.60
CA GLU A 69 -7.11 -5.67 29.03
C GLU A 69 -7.40 -4.71 27.86
N GLY A 70 -7.57 -5.22 26.64
CA GLY A 70 -7.81 -4.44 25.42
C GLY A 70 -6.59 -3.67 24.90
N LYS A 71 -5.37 -3.94 25.40
CA LYS A 71 -4.13 -3.22 25.05
C LYS A 71 -3.47 -3.77 23.81
N PHE A 72 -2.87 -2.87 23.01
CA PHE A 72 -2.04 -3.21 21.86
C PHE A 72 -0.72 -2.43 21.86
N GLU A 73 0.28 -2.95 21.12
CA GLU A 73 1.58 -2.33 20.87
C GLU A 73 2.07 -2.62 19.46
N ILE A 74 2.24 -1.59 18.62
CA ILE A 74 2.76 -1.71 17.25
C ILE A 74 4.05 -0.90 17.13
N LYS A 75 5.14 -1.56 16.70
CA LYS A 75 6.43 -0.91 16.44
C LYS A 75 6.52 -0.51 14.96
N VAL A 76 6.77 0.76 14.71
CA VAL A 76 6.89 1.33 13.37
C VAL A 76 8.22 2.05 13.24
N ASN A 77 9.02 1.70 12.24
CA ASN A 77 10.38 2.24 12.09
C ASN A 77 10.45 3.58 11.36
N THR A 78 9.33 4.06 10.82
CA THR A 78 9.28 5.32 10.06
C THR A 78 7.86 5.89 10.06
N THR A 79 7.75 7.21 10.09
CA THR A 79 6.47 7.91 9.89
C THR A 79 6.03 7.76 8.44
N VAL A 80 4.77 7.44 8.21
CA VAL A 80 4.17 7.23 6.89
C VAL A 80 2.75 7.82 6.84
N ASN A 81 2.26 8.02 5.64
CA ASN A 81 0.88 8.47 5.41
C ASN A 81 -0.07 7.27 5.43
N ALA A 82 -0.23 6.65 6.58
CA ALA A 82 -1.10 5.50 6.76
C ALA A 82 -1.93 5.62 8.04
N SER A 83 -3.17 5.19 7.97
CA SER A 83 -4.08 5.17 9.11
C SER A 83 -3.86 3.93 9.98
N LEU A 84 -4.25 4.04 11.26
CA LEU A 84 -4.40 2.89 12.13
C LEU A 84 -5.86 2.47 12.12
N VAL A 85 -6.09 1.19 11.89
CA VAL A 85 -7.43 0.60 11.83
C VAL A 85 -7.60 -0.38 12.97
N VAL A 86 -8.76 -0.32 13.64
CA VAL A 86 -9.22 -1.29 14.64
C VAL A 86 -10.38 -2.07 14.04
N SER A 87 -10.29 -3.40 14.04
CA SER A 87 -11.31 -4.30 13.51
C SER A 87 -11.54 -5.48 14.45
N HIS A 88 -12.79 -5.75 14.79
CA HIS A 88 -13.20 -6.89 15.59
C HIS A 88 -14.51 -7.46 15.06
N ILE A 89 -14.69 -8.79 15.15
CA ILE A 89 -15.95 -9.45 14.78
C ILE A 89 -17.07 -8.92 15.68
N GLY A 90 -18.19 -8.51 15.08
CA GLY A 90 -19.32 -7.93 15.80
C GLY A 90 -19.26 -6.41 16.03
N TYR A 91 -18.17 -5.75 15.63
CA TYR A 91 -18.01 -4.31 15.75
C TYR A 91 -17.83 -3.61 14.39
N ASN A 92 -18.21 -2.35 14.33
CA ASN A 92 -17.86 -1.48 13.22
C ASN A 92 -16.37 -1.16 13.29
N SER A 93 -15.67 -1.23 12.17
CA SER A 93 -14.26 -0.85 12.13
C SER A 93 -14.07 0.63 12.40
N THR A 94 -13.06 0.97 13.20
CA THR A 94 -12.71 2.35 13.55
C THR A 94 -11.35 2.68 12.96
N THR A 95 -11.22 3.88 12.36
CA THR A 95 -9.98 4.35 11.73
C THR A 95 -9.49 5.62 12.40
N VAL A 96 -8.20 5.63 12.78
CA VAL A 96 -7.46 6.82 13.23
C VAL A 96 -6.58 7.28 12.07
N LEU A 97 -6.87 8.45 11.51
CA LEU A 97 -6.23 8.92 10.26
C LEU A 97 -4.74 9.25 10.41
N ASP A 98 -4.35 9.92 11.50
CA ASP A 98 -2.98 10.38 11.72
C ASP A 98 -2.39 9.77 13.01
N PRO A 99 -2.19 8.43 13.08
CA PRO A 99 -1.79 7.77 14.32
C PRO A 99 -0.38 8.15 14.79
N PHE A 100 0.46 8.64 13.88
CA PHE A 100 1.83 9.03 14.18
C PHE A 100 1.94 10.40 14.83
N THR A 101 0.92 11.24 14.68
CA THR A 101 0.88 12.61 15.22
C THR A 101 -0.06 12.70 16.43
N SER A 102 -1.19 12.00 16.37
CA SER A 102 -2.27 12.14 17.36
C SER A 102 -3.02 10.81 17.54
N LEU A 103 -2.36 9.83 18.16
CA LEU A 103 -3.01 8.59 18.59
C LEU A 103 -3.66 8.80 19.96
N PRO A 104 -4.96 8.61 20.12
CA PRO A 104 -5.61 8.65 21.43
C PRO A 104 -5.21 7.44 22.27
N ASP A 105 -4.99 7.63 23.58
CA ASP A 105 -4.67 6.54 24.51
C ASP A 105 -5.77 5.49 24.59
N THR A 106 -7.02 5.92 24.31
CA THR A 106 -8.21 5.05 24.31
C THR A 106 -8.97 5.22 22.98
N ILE A 107 -9.25 4.10 22.33
CA ILE A 107 -10.05 4.06 21.11
C ILE A 107 -11.35 3.30 21.42
N PHE A 108 -12.48 3.94 21.15
CA PHE A 108 -13.79 3.34 21.32
C PHE A 108 -14.28 2.75 20.02
N ILE A 109 -14.78 1.50 20.07
CA ILE A 109 -15.46 0.84 18.96
C ILE A 109 -16.93 0.61 19.30
N GLU A 110 -17.77 0.55 18.29
CA GLU A 110 -19.23 0.42 18.42
C GLU A 110 -19.67 -0.94 17.88
N GLU A 111 -20.54 -1.64 18.62
CA GLU A 111 -21.12 -2.88 18.13
C GLU A 111 -21.80 -2.67 16.76
N LYS A 112 -21.63 -3.63 15.89
CA LYS A 112 -22.28 -3.63 14.58
C LYS A 112 -23.77 -3.96 14.78
N ALA A 113 -24.64 -3.01 14.48
CA ALA A 113 -26.07 -3.27 14.47
C ALA A 113 -26.34 -4.36 13.43
N PHE A 114 -26.79 -5.53 13.87
CA PHE A 114 -27.27 -6.58 12.97
C PHE A 114 -28.55 -6.09 12.29
N SER A 115 -28.39 -5.48 11.13
CA SER A 115 -29.51 -5.28 10.24
C SER A 115 -29.89 -6.66 9.68
N LEU A 116 -30.99 -7.21 10.12
CA LEU A 116 -31.68 -8.29 9.40
C LEU A 116 -32.25 -7.68 8.10
N GLY A 117 -31.34 -7.21 7.24
CA GLY A 117 -31.71 -6.83 5.89
C GLY A 117 -32.32 -8.06 5.24
N GLU A 118 -33.60 -7.96 4.87
CA GLU A 118 -34.29 -8.96 4.08
C GLU A 118 -33.44 -9.17 2.81
N ILE A 119 -32.61 -10.23 2.80
CA ILE A 119 -31.90 -10.65 1.59
C ILE A 119 -33.00 -11.08 0.63
N VAL A 120 -33.46 -10.14 -0.18
CA VAL A 120 -34.35 -10.44 -1.30
C VAL A 120 -33.52 -11.27 -2.27
N VAL A 121 -33.55 -12.60 -2.08
CA VAL A 121 -33.06 -13.56 -3.04
C VAL A 121 -33.95 -13.44 -4.27
N GLN A 122 -33.74 -12.38 -5.05
CA GLN A 122 -34.25 -12.38 -6.42
C GLN A 122 -33.57 -13.56 -7.11
N ALA A 123 -34.38 -14.46 -7.70
CA ALA A 123 -33.90 -15.50 -8.59
C ALA A 123 -33.03 -14.85 -9.66
N GLY A 124 -31.74 -14.79 -9.40
CA GLY A 124 -30.81 -13.98 -10.17
C GLY A 124 -30.48 -14.67 -11.51
N ARG A 125 -30.17 -13.88 -12.53
CA ARG A 125 -29.72 -14.34 -13.85
C ARG A 125 -28.47 -15.24 -13.77
N TYR A 126 -27.69 -15.16 -12.68
CA TYR A 126 -26.42 -15.85 -12.47
C TYR A 126 -26.43 -16.67 -11.18
N SER A 127 -25.83 -17.86 -11.24
CA SER A 127 -25.60 -18.68 -10.06
C SER A 127 -24.54 -18.06 -9.12
N ARG A 128 -24.60 -18.38 -7.81
CA ARG A 128 -23.58 -17.93 -6.84
C ARG A 128 -22.15 -18.23 -7.34
N LYS A 129 -21.91 -19.43 -7.88
CA LYS A 129 -20.61 -19.82 -8.45
C LYS A 129 -20.12 -18.88 -9.58
N GLN A 130 -21.03 -18.40 -10.43
CA GLN A 130 -20.67 -17.44 -11.49
C GLN A 130 -20.37 -16.07 -10.89
N LEU A 131 -21.13 -15.62 -9.90
CA LEU A 131 -20.93 -14.36 -9.21
C LEU A 131 -19.60 -14.34 -8.46
N ILE A 132 -19.31 -15.38 -7.66
CA ILE A 132 -18.03 -15.50 -6.93
C ILE A 132 -16.85 -15.56 -7.90
N LYS A 133 -16.97 -16.28 -9.01
CA LYS A 133 -15.90 -16.30 -10.02
C LYS A 133 -15.63 -14.90 -10.60
N ALA A 134 -16.69 -14.13 -10.90
CA ALA A 134 -16.55 -12.77 -11.39
C ALA A 134 -15.94 -11.86 -10.30
N PHE A 135 -16.42 -11.97 -9.05
CA PHE A 135 -15.82 -11.27 -7.91
C PHE A 135 -14.32 -11.57 -7.79
N CYS A 136 -13.91 -12.83 -7.77
CA CYS A 136 -12.51 -13.20 -7.67
C CYS A 136 -11.67 -12.60 -8.82
N ASN A 137 -12.18 -12.61 -10.04
CA ASN A 137 -11.45 -12.03 -11.19
C ASN A 137 -11.22 -10.52 -11.02
N GLU A 138 -12.25 -9.79 -10.60
CA GLU A 138 -12.19 -8.32 -10.47
C GLU A 138 -11.51 -7.88 -9.16
N PHE A 139 -11.64 -8.67 -8.10
CA PHE A 139 -11.12 -8.36 -6.78
C PHE A 139 -9.68 -8.86 -6.58
N LEU A 140 -9.43 -10.14 -6.86
CA LEU A 140 -8.11 -10.75 -6.70
C LEU A 140 -7.23 -10.58 -7.94
N GLY A 141 -7.83 -10.50 -9.13
CA GLY A 141 -7.13 -10.47 -10.42
C GLY A 141 -7.03 -11.85 -11.07
N THR A 142 -6.21 -11.92 -12.13
CA THR A 142 -6.03 -13.12 -12.96
C THR A 142 -4.59 -13.56 -13.13
N SER A 143 -3.66 -12.93 -12.41
CA SER A 143 -2.24 -13.28 -12.39
C SER A 143 -1.96 -14.65 -11.76
N SER A 144 -0.73 -15.13 -11.84
CA SER A 144 -0.32 -16.36 -11.14
C SER A 144 -0.47 -16.23 -9.62
N ALA A 145 -0.23 -15.04 -9.06
CA ALA A 145 -0.42 -14.77 -7.64
C ALA A 145 -1.91 -14.79 -7.28
N ALA A 146 -2.75 -14.11 -8.04
CA ALA A 146 -4.20 -14.08 -7.86
C ALA A 146 -4.83 -15.48 -7.97
N ASN A 147 -4.45 -16.27 -8.97
CA ASN A 147 -4.95 -17.63 -9.18
C ASN A 147 -4.55 -18.62 -8.08
N SER A 148 -3.56 -18.29 -7.26
CA SER A 148 -3.15 -19.09 -6.10
C SER A 148 -3.84 -18.69 -4.81
N CYS A 149 -4.66 -17.63 -4.83
CA CYS A 149 -5.43 -17.17 -3.70
C CYS A 149 -6.61 -18.10 -3.42
N VAL A 150 -6.88 -18.31 -2.13
CA VAL A 150 -8.06 -19.02 -1.63
C VAL A 150 -8.75 -18.14 -0.60
N ILE A 151 -10.02 -17.87 -0.79
CA ILE A 151 -10.85 -17.20 0.23
C ILE A 151 -11.23 -18.26 1.25
N GLU A 152 -10.78 -18.11 2.51
CA GLU A 152 -10.96 -19.11 3.57
C GLU A 152 -12.37 -19.08 4.17
N ASN A 153 -13.07 -17.94 4.04
CA ASN A 153 -14.41 -17.70 4.59
C ASN A 153 -15.40 -17.19 3.53
N GLU A 154 -15.45 -17.84 2.36
CA GLU A 154 -16.30 -17.45 1.23
C GLU A 154 -17.80 -17.34 1.60
N ASP A 155 -18.25 -18.12 2.58
CA ASP A 155 -19.66 -18.14 3.02
C ASP A 155 -20.11 -16.80 3.62
N ASN A 156 -19.19 -15.98 4.14
CA ASN A 156 -19.47 -14.64 4.67
C ASN A 156 -19.64 -13.57 3.59
N ILE A 157 -19.49 -13.93 2.31
CA ILE A 157 -19.65 -13.03 1.19
C ILE A 157 -21.10 -13.05 0.71
N HIS A 158 -21.79 -11.93 0.85
CA HIS A 158 -23.09 -11.66 0.24
C HIS A 158 -22.88 -11.03 -1.14
N ILE A 159 -23.36 -11.70 -2.19
CA ILE A 159 -23.08 -11.29 -3.56
C ILE A 159 -24.30 -11.44 -4.46
N TRP A 160 -24.59 -10.40 -5.23
CA TRP A 160 -25.69 -10.42 -6.20
C TRP A 160 -25.39 -9.53 -7.41
N PHE A 161 -26.14 -9.74 -8.49
CA PHE A 161 -26.03 -8.91 -9.68
C PHE A 161 -27.30 -8.11 -9.90
N ASN A 162 -27.18 -6.78 -9.88
CA ASN A 162 -28.27 -5.88 -10.21
C ASN A 162 -28.38 -5.72 -11.73
N SER A 163 -29.37 -6.36 -12.34
CA SER A 163 -29.58 -6.34 -13.78
C SER A 163 -30.07 -4.98 -14.33
N ARG A 164 -30.51 -4.06 -13.47
CA ARG A 164 -30.94 -2.71 -13.91
C ARG A 164 -29.74 -1.80 -14.12
N THR A 165 -28.78 -1.87 -13.22
CA THR A 165 -27.55 -1.06 -13.25
C THR A 165 -26.37 -1.83 -13.87
N ASN A 166 -26.51 -3.12 -14.18
CA ASN A 166 -25.45 -4.02 -14.63
C ASN A 166 -24.28 -4.09 -13.64
N THR A 167 -24.56 -4.06 -12.37
CA THR A 167 -23.57 -3.99 -11.30
C THR A 167 -23.54 -5.29 -10.50
N LEU A 168 -22.34 -5.85 -10.35
CA LEU A 168 -22.05 -6.87 -9.34
C LEU A 168 -21.81 -6.14 -8.02
N ILE A 169 -22.56 -6.51 -6.98
CA ILE A 169 -22.48 -5.89 -5.66
C ILE A 169 -22.06 -6.97 -4.67
N THR A 170 -21.12 -6.63 -3.80
CA THR A 170 -20.58 -7.53 -2.79
C THR A 170 -20.54 -6.83 -1.44
N GLU A 171 -21.06 -7.49 -0.42
CA GLU A 171 -21.06 -7.09 0.98
C GLU A 171 -20.53 -8.24 1.84
N CYS A 172 -19.92 -7.92 2.97
CA CYS A 172 -19.36 -8.90 3.88
C CYS A 172 -19.70 -8.55 5.32
N ASP A 173 -20.11 -9.55 6.10
CA ASP A 173 -20.40 -9.35 7.52
C ASP A 173 -19.12 -9.26 8.34
N GLU A 174 -18.09 -9.97 7.92
CA GLU A 174 -16.79 -10.08 8.56
C GLU A 174 -15.67 -9.79 7.54
N PRO A 175 -14.44 -9.51 7.99
CA PRO A 175 -13.29 -9.38 7.10
C PRO A 175 -13.10 -10.62 6.22
N ILE A 176 -12.84 -10.40 4.93
CA ILE A 176 -12.49 -11.50 4.02
C ILE A 176 -11.08 -11.96 4.34
N ILE A 177 -10.91 -13.26 4.55
CA ILE A 177 -9.62 -13.90 4.82
C ILE A 177 -9.14 -14.61 3.56
N ILE A 178 -7.99 -14.19 3.03
CA ILE A 178 -7.43 -14.72 1.78
C ILE A 178 -6.06 -15.31 2.05
N LEU A 179 -5.92 -16.60 1.75
CA LEU A 179 -4.62 -17.28 1.74
C LEU A 179 -3.98 -17.14 0.36
N ASN A 180 -2.97 -16.29 0.24
CA ASN A 180 -2.15 -16.17 -0.97
C ASN A 180 -0.93 -17.10 -0.87
N ARG A 181 -1.04 -18.28 -1.46
CA ARG A 181 0.03 -19.31 -1.43
C ARG A 181 1.23 -18.96 -2.30
N TYR A 182 1.04 -18.11 -3.31
CA TYR A 182 2.14 -17.69 -4.19
C TYR A 182 3.08 -16.73 -3.48
N LEU A 183 2.50 -15.76 -2.76
CA LEU A 183 3.24 -14.72 -2.04
C LEU A 183 3.47 -15.05 -0.55
N GLY A 184 2.86 -16.13 -0.02
CA GLY A 184 3.04 -16.57 1.36
C GLY A 184 2.48 -15.60 2.39
N PHE A 185 1.36 -14.96 2.07
CA PHE A 185 0.64 -14.09 2.99
C PHE A 185 -0.78 -14.58 3.23
N ARG A 186 -1.28 -14.35 4.43
CA ARG A 186 -2.72 -14.33 4.72
C ARG A 186 -3.14 -12.87 4.80
N LEU A 187 -4.09 -12.48 3.95
CA LEU A 187 -4.63 -11.13 3.87
C LEU A 187 -5.93 -11.09 4.65
N TYR A 188 -6.12 -10.06 5.44
CA TYR A 188 -7.35 -9.75 6.14
C TYR A 188 -7.89 -8.45 5.56
N ILE A 189 -9.03 -8.52 4.88
CA ILE A 189 -9.60 -7.39 4.16
C ILE A 189 -10.97 -7.07 4.74
N ASN A 190 -11.06 -5.94 5.41
CA ASN A 190 -12.33 -5.40 5.84
C ASN A 190 -12.96 -4.65 4.66
N LEU A 191 -13.93 -5.31 4.02
CA LEU A 191 -14.58 -4.80 2.80
C LEU A 191 -15.85 -4.04 3.18
N GLU A 192 -15.80 -2.71 3.09
CA GLU A 192 -16.97 -1.86 3.33
C GLU A 192 -17.87 -1.76 2.09
N LYS A 193 -17.26 -1.76 0.90
CA LYS A 193 -17.99 -1.66 -0.37
C LYS A 193 -17.16 -2.25 -1.50
N PHE A 194 -17.81 -3.04 -2.36
CA PHE A 194 -17.24 -3.49 -3.63
C PHE A 194 -18.34 -3.60 -4.68
N GLU A 195 -18.25 -2.77 -5.69
CA GLU A 195 -19.19 -2.73 -6.80
C GLU A 195 -18.44 -2.75 -8.13
N VAL A 196 -18.93 -3.54 -9.07
CA VAL A 196 -18.36 -3.66 -10.41
C VAL A 196 -19.47 -3.42 -11.45
N GLU A 197 -19.39 -2.30 -12.14
CA GLU A 197 -20.30 -1.95 -13.22
C GLU A 197 -19.75 -2.47 -14.57
N TYR A 198 -20.56 -3.24 -15.27
CA TYR A 198 -20.21 -3.82 -16.57
C TYR A 198 -20.92 -3.08 -17.72
N PRO A 199 -20.20 -2.33 -18.57
CA PRO A 199 -20.79 -1.57 -19.67
C PRO A 199 -21.44 -2.47 -20.74
N GLY A 200 -21.00 -3.73 -20.86
CA GLY A 200 -21.56 -4.73 -21.78
C GLY A 200 -22.89 -5.34 -21.36
N ARG A 201 -23.52 -4.85 -20.29
CA ARG A 201 -24.82 -5.32 -19.77
C ARG A 201 -24.86 -6.79 -19.36
N GLN A 202 -23.71 -7.43 -19.24
CA GLN A 202 -23.55 -8.81 -18.82
C GLN A 202 -22.35 -8.92 -17.88
N LEU A 203 -22.45 -9.87 -16.95
CA LEU A 203 -21.37 -10.19 -16.03
C LEU A 203 -20.08 -10.54 -16.78
N GLY A 204 -18.99 -9.83 -16.49
CA GLY A 204 -17.67 -10.05 -17.09
C GLY A 204 -17.51 -9.56 -18.54
N VAL A 205 -18.44 -8.74 -19.08
CA VAL A 205 -18.38 -8.23 -20.46
C VAL A 205 -18.05 -6.74 -20.50
N GLY A 206 -17.00 -6.39 -21.23
CA GLY A 206 -16.48 -5.02 -21.37
C GLY A 206 -15.44 -4.68 -20.30
N LEU A 207 -14.90 -3.47 -20.38
CA LEU A 207 -13.96 -2.96 -19.38
C LEU A 207 -14.77 -2.48 -18.17
N PRO A 208 -14.66 -3.15 -16.99
CA PRO A 208 -15.48 -2.81 -15.84
C PRO A 208 -15.03 -1.53 -15.17
N LEU A 209 -15.99 -0.81 -14.55
CA LEU A 209 -15.73 0.21 -13.56
C LEU A 209 -15.83 -0.43 -12.18
N ILE A 210 -14.75 -0.36 -11.42
CA ILE A 210 -14.66 -0.98 -10.09
C ILE A 210 -14.63 0.12 -9.04
N TYR A 211 -15.57 0.07 -8.10
CA TYR A 211 -15.63 0.92 -6.93
C TYR A 211 -15.47 0.07 -5.70
N PHE A 212 -14.51 0.40 -4.85
CA PHE A 212 -14.34 -0.31 -3.57
C PHE A 212 -13.88 0.63 -2.47
N LYS A 213 -14.26 0.27 -1.26
CA LYS A 213 -13.75 0.82 -0.02
C LYS A 213 -13.42 -0.34 0.90
N SER A 214 -12.19 -0.44 1.32
CA SER A 214 -11.70 -1.53 2.16
C SER A 214 -10.48 -1.08 2.95
N SER A 215 -10.19 -1.78 4.03
CA SER A 215 -8.92 -1.75 4.72
C SER A 215 -8.29 -3.14 4.74
N ILE A 216 -6.95 -3.19 4.72
CA ILE A 216 -6.21 -4.45 4.57
C ILE A 216 -4.99 -4.48 5.47
N PHE A 217 -4.69 -5.66 6.04
CA PHE A 217 -3.36 -5.97 6.55
C PHE A 217 -2.90 -7.37 6.14
N PHE A 218 -1.59 -7.58 6.23
CA PHE A 218 -0.93 -8.79 5.77
C PHE A 218 -0.28 -9.51 6.95
N ASN A 219 -0.56 -10.81 7.08
CA ASN A 219 0.16 -11.69 7.98
C ASN A 219 1.09 -12.59 7.17
N ASP A 220 2.41 -12.47 7.41
CA ASP A 220 3.43 -13.29 6.75
C ASP A 220 3.42 -14.71 7.33
N ILE A 221 3.05 -15.69 6.53
CA ILE A 221 2.92 -17.09 6.95
C ILE A 221 4.12 -17.96 6.59
N ASP A 222 5.05 -17.44 5.77
CA ASP A 222 6.25 -18.20 5.36
C ASP A 222 7.43 -17.25 5.06
N PRO A 223 7.94 -16.54 6.09
CA PRO A 223 8.93 -15.47 5.91
C PRO A 223 10.32 -15.96 5.48
N ILE A 224 10.64 -17.24 5.69
CA ILE A 224 11.98 -17.81 5.41
C ILE A 224 12.06 -18.57 4.09
N ASN A 225 10.98 -18.71 3.35
CA ASN A 225 10.91 -19.46 2.11
C ASN A 225 11.56 -18.69 0.95
N ARG A 226 12.70 -19.17 0.48
CA ARG A 226 13.46 -18.54 -0.59
C ARG A 226 12.67 -18.38 -1.89
N ARG A 227 11.87 -19.37 -2.30
CA ARG A 227 11.05 -19.29 -3.52
C ARG A 227 9.97 -18.21 -3.40
N ILE A 228 9.37 -18.10 -2.21
CA ILE A 228 8.39 -17.04 -1.92
C ILE A 228 9.09 -15.68 -1.95
N ALA A 229 10.27 -15.56 -1.34
CA ALA A 229 11.03 -14.31 -1.38
C ALA A 229 11.37 -13.85 -2.81
N GLU A 230 11.77 -14.78 -3.70
CA GLU A 230 12.03 -14.50 -5.12
C GLU A 230 10.76 -14.04 -5.86
N ARG A 231 9.61 -14.69 -5.60
CA ARG A 231 8.31 -14.29 -6.16
C ARG A 231 7.85 -12.90 -5.67
N ARG A 232 7.97 -12.68 -4.36
CA ARG A 232 7.68 -11.36 -3.76
C ARG A 232 8.52 -10.26 -4.39
N LYS A 233 9.83 -10.50 -4.57
CA LYS A 233 10.73 -9.55 -5.22
C LYS A 233 10.25 -9.23 -6.64
N SER A 234 9.96 -10.24 -7.45
CA SER A 234 9.49 -10.06 -8.82
C SER A 234 8.18 -9.26 -8.89
N VAL A 235 7.19 -9.60 -8.04
CA VAL A 235 5.91 -8.87 -7.98
C VAL A 235 6.10 -7.44 -7.47
N PHE A 236 6.98 -7.25 -6.48
CA PHE A 236 7.27 -5.93 -5.94
C PHE A 236 7.89 -4.99 -6.97
N GLU A 237 8.88 -5.48 -7.72
CA GLU A 237 9.58 -4.70 -8.75
C GLU A 237 8.66 -4.24 -9.89
N GLY A 238 7.49 -4.87 -10.11
CA GLY A 238 6.44 -4.43 -11.06
C GLY A 238 5.33 -3.57 -10.43
N SER A 239 5.40 -3.30 -9.14
CA SER A 239 4.30 -2.66 -8.39
C SER A 239 4.36 -1.13 -8.43
N ARG A 240 3.19 -0.51 -8.22
CA ARG A 240 3.09 0.97 -8.06
C ARG A 240 3.92 1.51 -6.89
N PRO A 241 3.91 0.89 -5.69
CA PRO A 241 4.76 1.37 -4.59
C PRO A 241 6.25 1.34 -4.93
N PHE A 242 6.75 0.32 -5.62
CA PHE A 242 8.15 0.27 -6.02
C PHE A 242 8.50 1.36 -7.04
N PHE A 243 7.66 1.56 -8.06
CA PHE A 243 7.82 2.65 -9.02
C PHE A 243 7.85 4.02 -8.34
N LEU A 244 6.89 4.30 -7.44
CA LEU A 244 6.81 5.56 -6.72
C LEU A 244 8.00 5.78 -5.78
N ARG A 245 8.48 4.73 -5.09
CA ARG A 245 9.74 4.81 -4.31
C ARG A 245 10.95 5.10 -5.19
N ALA A 246 11.05 4.43 -6.34
CA ALA A 246 12.13 4.66 -7.28
C ALA A 246 12.12 6.09 -7.83
N LEU A 247 10.93 6.64 -8.12
CA LEU A 247 10.73 8.04 -8.52
C LEU A 247 11.14 9.00 -7.40
N ALA A 248 10.63 8.79 -6.18
CA ALA A 248 10.92 9.62 -5.02
C ALA A 248 12.42 9.69 -4.66
N ASN A 249 13.17 8.65 -4.99
CA ASN A 249 14.61 8.56 -4.73
C ASN A 249 15.48 8.84 -5.97
N ASN A 250 14.91 9.32 -7.08
CA ASN A 250 15.62 9.54 -8.35
C ASN A 250 16.36 8.28 -8.85
N GLN A 251 15.74 7.10 -8.70
CA GLN A 251 16.34 5.79 -9.01
C GLN A 251 15.58 5.02 -10.09
N LEU A 252 14.69 5.64 -10.86
CA LEU A 252 13.86 4.94 -11.84
C LEU A 252 14.70 4.12 -12.83
N GLU A 253 15.72 4.70 -13.46
CA GLU A 253 16.60 3.98 -14.41
C GLU A 253 17.34 2.81 -13.75
N LYS A 254 17.86 3.01 -12.52
CA LYS A 254 18.52 1.93 -11.77
C LYS A 254 17.56 0.82 -11.37
N SER A 255 16.27 1.15 -11.28
CA SER A 255 15.19 0.23 -10.96
C SER A 255 14.57 -0.41 -12.20
N GLY A 256 15.17 -0.22 -13.38
CA GLY A 256 14.73 -0.81 -14.64
C GLY A 256 13.50 -0.13 -15.26
N TYR A 257 13.22 1.13 -14.90
CA TYR A 257 12.09 1.88 -15.46
C TYR A 257 12.51 2.95 -16.44
N TRP A 258 11.76 3.05 -17.52
CA TRP A 258 11.90 4.03 -18.59
C TRP A 258 10.59 4.78 -18.77
N LEU A 259 10.70 6.10 -18.99
CA LEU A 259 9.55 6.95 -19.26
C LEU A 259 9.55 7.39 -20.73
N SER A 260 8.37 7.48 -21.33
CA SER A 260 8.20 7.96 -22.69
C SER A 260 7.03 8.94 -22.75
N ASP A 261 7.19 9.98 -23.56
CA ASP A 261 6.09 10.83 -23.97
C ASP A 261 5.39 10.22 -25.17
N ASN A 262 4.05 10.03 -25.08
CA ASN A 262 3.18 9.53 -26.16
C ASN A 262 3.64 8.24 -26.84
N PHE A 263 4.29 7.30 -26.13
CA PHE A 263 4.80 6.03 -26.66
C PHE A 263 5.79 6.14 -27.84
N ASN A 264 6.26 7.33 -28.17
CA ASN A 264 7.38 7.49 -29.07
C ASN A 264 8.65 7.01 -28.35
N LYS A 265 9.50 6.27 -29.06
CA LYS A 265 10.76 5.67 -28.56
C LYS A 265 11.82 6.66 -28.05
N ASN A 266 11.50 7.93 -28.00
CA ASN A 266 12.36 8.95 -27.40
C ASN A 266 12.14 8.93 -25.88
N VAL A 267 12.92 8.09 -25.22
CA VAL A 267 13.00 7.99 -23.77
C VAL A 267 13.51 9.32 -23.23
N SER A 268 12.60 10.13 -22.68
CA SER A 268 13.00 11.32 -21.94
C SER A 268 13.74 10.89 -20.67
N LYS A 269 14.88 11.55 -20.40
CA LYS A 269 15.58 11.31 -19.14
C LYS A 269 14.68 11.74 -17.98
N ILE A 270 14.69 10.97 -16.89
CA ILE A 270 13.77 11.16 -15.76
C ILE A 270 13.81 12.57 -15.19
N HIS A 271 15.02 13.16 -15.09
CA HIS A 271 15.23 14.53 -14.63
C HIS A 271 14.66 15.59 -15.59
N GLU A 272 14.31 15.22 -16.81
CA GLU A 272 13.58 16.08 -17.76
C GLU A 272 12.07 16.03 -17.48
N CYS A 273 11.57 14.96 -16.85
CA CYS A 273 10.15 14.79 -16.55
C CYS A 273 9.76 15.31 -15.18
N PHE A 274 10.61 15.08 -14.17
CA PHE A 274 10.28 15.33 -12.77
C PHE A 274 11.42 16.02 -12.03
N THR A 275 11.06 16.96 -11.15
CA THR A 275 11.96 17.50 -10.12
C THR A 275 11.52 16.99 -8.76
N VAL A 276 12.41 16.33 -8.03
CA VAL A 276 12.13 15.75 -6.71
C VAL A 276 12.90 16.51 -5.64
N THR A 277 12.20 16.95 -4.59
CA THR A 277 12.77 17.66 -3.43
C THR A 277 12.23 17.08 -2.12
N ASP A 278 12.98 17.26 -1.04
CA ASP A 278 12.52 16.89 0.31
C ASP A 278 11.43 17.86 0.81
N SER A 279 10.43 17.32 1.50
CA SER A 279 9.33 18.07 2.10
C SER A 279 8.82 17.37 3.35
N LEU A 280 9.39 17.67 4.50
CA LEU A 280 9.10 16.97 5.77
C LEU A 280 9.24 15.44 5.61
N ASP A 281 8.18 14.69 5.91
CA ASP A 281 8.14 13.22 5.82
C ASP A 281 7.87 12.70 4.39
N PHE A 282 7.77 13.61 3.40
CA PHE A 282 7.45 13.30 2.01
C PHE A 282 8.56 13.72 1.06
N LYS A 283 8.53 13.14 -0.12
CA LYS A 283 9.20 13.67 -1.31
C LYS A 283 8.17 14.43 -2.14
N LYS A 284 8.42 15.72 -2.36
CA LYS A 284 7.65 16.55 -3.27
C LYS A 284 8.15 16.32 -4.69
N VAL A 285 7.24 15.94 -5.58
CA VAL A 285 7.51 15.73 -7.01
C VAL A 285 6.79 16.80 -7.81
N ILE A 286 7.54 17.50 -8.65
CA ILE A 286 7.02 18.53 -9.56
C ILE A 286 7.20 18.02 -10.99
N VAL A 287 6.12 18.02 -11.75
CA VAL A 287 6.11 17.63 -13.17
C VAL A 287 6.59 18.78 -14.04
N ASN A 288 7.48 18.52 -14.99
CA ASN A 288 7.95 19.56 -15.91
C ASN A 288 6.78 20.10 -16.76
N GLN A 289 6.68 21.42 -16.85
CA GLN A 289 5.61 22.09 -17.57
C GLN A 289 5.58 21.79 -19.07
N GLU A 290 6.72 21.42 -19.67
CA GLU A 290 6.80 21.03 -21.08
C GLU A 290 6.02 19.74 -21.36
N LEU A 291 5.81 18.90 -20.36
CA LEU A 291 5.00 17.67 -20.45
C LEU A 291 3.50 17.92 -20.35
N ARG A 292 3.07 19.17 -20.13
CA ARG A 292 1.65 19.51 -20.02
C ARG A 292 0.93 19.15 -21.31
N SER A 293 -0.14 18.37 -21.20
CA SER A 293 -1.00 18.07 -22.35
C SER A 293 -1.58 19.36 -22.94
N GLN A 294 -1.29 19.62 -24.21
CA GLN A 294 -1.81 20.79 -24.91
C GLN A 294 -3.27 20.64 -25.32
N ASN A 295 -3.80 19.42 -25.31
CA ASN A 295 -5.18 19.09 -25.60
C ASN A 295 -5.96 18.95 -24.31
N ARG A 296 -7.27 19.28 -24.33
CA ARG A 296 -8.22 19.02 -23.21
C ARG A 296 -8.51 17.50 -23.13
N ALA A 297 -7.46 16.71 -22.96
CA ALA A 297 -7.59 15.27 -22.85
C ALA A 297 -8.18 14.92 -21.48
N THR A 298 -9.05 13.90 -21.46
CA THR A 298 -9.69 13.44 -20.24
C THR A 298 -9.47 11.95 -20.05
N PHE A 299 -9.42 11.53 -18.79
CA PHE A 299 -9.44 10.13 -18.40
C PHE A 299 -10.71 9.88 -17.59
N TYR A 300 -11.61 9.03 -18.09
CA TYR A 300 -12.97 8.86 -17.55
C TYR A 300 -13.74 10.18 -17.34
N GLY A 301 -13.56 11.13 -18.28
CA GLY A 301 -14.22 12.44 -18.21
C GLY A 301 -13.52 13.47 -17.33
N ILE A 302 -12.47 13.09 -16.59
CA ILE A 302 -11.68 13.98 -15.72
C ILE A 302 -10.50 14.53 -16.53
N PRO A 303 -10.32 15.87 -16.66
CA PRO A 303 -9.17 16.46 -17.30
C PRO A 303 -7.88 16.06 -16.59
N TYR A 304 -6.82 15.72 -17.33
CA TYR A 304 -5.53 15.43 -16.74
C TYR A 304 -4.44 16.42 -17.19
N TRP A 305 -3.42 16.59 -16.35
CA TRP A 305 -2.28 17.46 -16.60
C TRP A 305 -1.35 16.87 -17.67
N SER A 306 -0.96 15.63 -17.50
CA SER A 306 -0.06 14.92 -18.42
C SER A 306 -0.27 13.42 -18.36
N LYS A 307 0.24 12.73 -19.38
CA LYS A 307 0.25 11.27 -19.45
C LYS A 307 1.60 10.80 -19.98
N LEU A 308 2.24 9.86 -19.27
CA LEU A 308 3.53 9.29 -19.63
C LEU A 308 3.41 7.76 -19.72
N GLY A 309 4.08 7.19 -20.72
CA GLY A 309 4.30 5.75 -20.79
C GLY A 309 5.40 5.34 -19.81
N ILE A 310 5.21 4.20 -19.17
CA ILE A 310 6.17 3.55 -18.27
C ILE A 310 6.49 2.19 -18.90
N THR A 311 7.75 1.93 -19.18
CA THR A 311 8.23 0.61 -19.62
C THR A 311 9.23 0.09 -18.61
N ARG A 312 9.16 -1.20 -18.27
CA ARG A 312 10.15 -1.90 -17.45
C ARG A 312 11.02 -2.80 -18.32
N ASP A 313 12.21 -3.18 -17.86
CA ASP A 313 13.19 -4.01 -18.59
C ASP A 313 12.62 -5.32 -19.14
N ASP A 314 11.60 -5.89 -18.50
CA ASP A 314 10.88 -7.10 -18.92
C ASP A 314 9.75 -6.87 -19.91
N ASN A 315 9.69 -5.68 -20.53
CA ASN A 315 8.65 -5.22 -21.47
C ASN A 315 7.24 -5.09 -20.87
N GLU A 316 7.11 -5.00 -19.56
CA GLU A 316 5.85 -4.62 -18.93
C GLU A 316 5.56 -3.14 -19.21
N ASN A 317 4.44 -2.88 -19.88
CA ASN A 317 4.03 -1.52 -20.24
C ASN A 317 2.90 -1.04 -19.36
N SER A 318 3.05 0.16 -18.86
CA SER A 318 2.04 0.88 -18.08
C SER A 318 1.97 2.33 -18.55
N GLU A 319 0.96 3.05 -18.10
CA GLU A 319 0.90 4.50 -18.23
C GLU A 319 0.64 5.10 -16.84
N ILE A 320 1.23 6.25 -16.59
CA ILE A 320 0.87 7.12 -15.49
C ILE A 320 0.11 8.32 -16.03
N ILE A 321 -1.03 8.60 -15.44
CA ILE A 321 -1.89 9.74 -15.73
C ILE A 321 -1.77 10.69 -14.56
N LEU A 322 -1.34 11.90 -14.82
CA LEU A 322 -1.06 12.94 -13.85
C LEU A 322 -2.22 13.94 -13.86
N PHE A 323 -3.00 14.03 -12.78
CA PHE A 323 -4.09 15.00 -12.66
C PHE A 323 -3.62 16.35 -12.12
N THR A 324 -2.42 16.39 -11.55
CA THR A 324 -1.76 17.57 -10.99
C THR A 324 -0.34 17.73 -11.54
N ASP A 325 0.23 18.91 -11.40
CA ASP A 325 1.65 19.18 -11.67
C ASP A 325 2.56 18.98 -10.45
N THR A 326 1.96 18.75 -9.28
CA THR A 326 2.69 18.58 -8.04
C THR A 326 2.02 17.56 -7.16
N PHE A 327 2.77 16.57 -6.68
CA PHE A 327 2.28 15.54 -5.77
C PHE A 327 3.36 15.14 -4.77
N TYR A 328 2.97 14.40 -3.73
CA TYR A 328 3.85 14.02 -2.63
C TYR A 328 3.84 12.51 -2.43
N ILE A 329 5.03 11.94 -2.22
CA ILE A 329 5.23 10.49 -2.02
C ILE A 329 5.90 10.29 -0.67
N ASP A 330 5.35 9.38 0.16
CA ASP A 330 5.97 8.97 1.42
C ASP A 330 7.07 7.90 1.24
N SER A 331 7.69 7.48 2.33
CA SER A 331 8.75 6.47 2.34
C SER A 331 8.26 5.06 1.91
N TRP A 332 6.96 4.80 1.99
CA TRP A 332 6.34 3.53 1.56
C TRP A 332 5.90 3.54 0.09
N GLY A 333 6.06 4.68 -0.59
CA GLY A 333 5.63 4.85 -1.98
C GLY A 333 4.12 5.09 -2.10
N GLN A 334 3.51 5.66 -1.07
CA GLN A 334 2.13 6.11 -1.12
C GLN A 334 2.05 7.59 -1.48
N LEU A 335 0.96 7.97 -2.09
CA LEU A 335 0.64 9.37 -2.40
C LEU A 335 -0.06 10.01 -1.21
N SER A 336 0.24 11.28 -0.93
CA SER A 336 -0.52 12.05 0.07
C SER A 336 -1.98 12.25 -0.35
N GLN A 337 -2.22 12.33 -1.67
CA GLN A 337 -3.54 12.39 -2.27
C GLN A 337 -3.63 11.27 -3.33
N PRO A 338 -4.39 10.20 -3.08
CA PRO A 338 -4.48 9.07 -4.01
C PRO A 338 -4.98 9.44 -5.40
N ASP A 339 -5.82 10.47 -5.50
CA ASP A 339 -6.44 10.94 -6.74
C ASP A 339 -5.52 11.82 -7.61
N ASP A 340 -4.32 12.15 -7.15
CA ASP A 340 -3.34 12.92 -7.94
C ASP A 340 -2.85 12.16 -9.18
N LEU A 341 -2.84 10.82 -9.11
CA LEU A 341 -2.31 9.95 -10.15
C LEU A 341 -3.25 8.77 -10.43
N ALA A 342 -3.30 8.34 -11.70
CA ALA A 342 -3.85 7.04 -12.05
C ALA A 342 -2.84 6.22 -12.85
N PHE A 343 -2.97 4.90 -12.79
CA PHE A 343 -2.13 3.97 -13.55
C PHE A 343 -3.01 3.09 -14.45
N THR A 344 -2.54 2.85 -15.67
CA THR A 344 -3.13 1.89 -16.61
C THR A 344 -2.10 0.85 -17.05
N GLY A 345 -2.50 -0.03 -17.98
CA GLY A 345 -1.64 -1.12 -18.41
C GLY A 345 -1.35 -2.12 -17.28
N TYR A 346 -0.13 -2.63 -17.22
CA TYR A 346 0.25 -3.66 -16.25
C TYR A 346 -0.02 -3.21 -14.81
N MET A 347 0.54 -2.06 -14.38
CA MET A 347 0.34 -1.54 -13.02
C MET A 347 -1.14 -1.24 -12.71
N GLY A 348 -1.91 -0.82 -13.70
CA GLY A 348 -3.35 -0.58 -13.57
C GLY A 348 -4.18 -1.86 -13.46
N SER A 349 -3.65 -2.99 -13.93
CA SER A 349 -4.33 -4.29 -13.89
C SER A 349 -4.12 -5.06 -12.58
N LEU A 350 -3.15 -4.66 -11.75
CA LEU A 350 -2.86 -5.32 -10.47
C LEU A 350 -4.04 -5.20 -9.50
N ARG A 351 -4.34 -6.30 -8.81
CA ARG A 351 -5.45 -6.43 -7.87
C ARG A 351 -4.95 -6.92 -6.51
N PHE A 352 -5.87 -7.22 -5.58
CA PHE A 352 -5.50 -7.67 -4.22
C PHE A 352 -4.62 -8.93 -4.21
N GLY A 353 -4.80 -9.84 -5.18
CA GLY A 353 -3.96 -11.03 -5.30
C GLY A 353 -2.49 -10.75 -5.66
N ASP A 354 -2.20 -9.56 -6.18
CA ASP A 354 -0.85 -9.12 -6.56
C ASP A 354 -0.20 -8.20 -5.53
N GLN A 355 -0.93 -7.84 -4.48
CA GLN A 355 -0.44 -6.86 -3.51
C GLN A 355 0.54 -7.47 -2.52
N LEU A 356 1.52 -6.67 -2.17
CA LEU A 356 2.44 -6.89 -1.06
C LEU A 356 2.22 -5.82 0.00
N PRO A 357 2.60 -6.09 1.27
CA PRO A 357 2.56 -5.06 2.30
C PRO A 357 3.30 -3.79 1.88
N LEU A 358 2.75 -2.63 2.17
CA LEU A 358 3.37 -1.34 1.83
C LEU A 358 4.74 -1.14 2.47
N ASN A 359 5.00 -1.75 3.62
CA ASN A 359 6.30 -1.76 4.27
C ASN A 359 7.26 -2.83 3.72
N TYR A 360 6.88 -3.62 2.69
CA TYR A 360 7.76 -4.61 2.09
C TYR A 360 9.05 -3.98 1.53
N GLY A 361 10.18 -4.60 1.87
CA GLY A 361 11.51 -4.15 1.44
C GLY A 361 12.06 -2.93 2.18
N ILE A 362 11.33 -2.35 3.16
CA ILE A 362 11.82 -1.26 4.02
C ILE A 362 12.34 -1.82 5.34
N GLU A 363 11.70 -2.82 5.90
CA GLU A 363 12.10 -3.49 7.14
C GLU A 363 13.00 -4.71 6.89
N SER A 364 14.18 -4.49 6.33
CA SER A 364 15.18 -5.55 6.19
C SER A 364 16.22 -5.53 7.31
N SER A 365 15.80 -5.42 8.56
CA SER A 365 16.71 -5.64 9.69
C SER A 365 16.03 -6.33 10.88
N ARG A 366 15.21 -7.34 10.61
CA ARG A 366 15.12 -8.43 11.60
C ARG A 366 16.38 -9.25 11.46
N SER A 367 17.45 -8.81 12.15
CA SER A 367 18.49 -9.73 12.59
C SER A 367 17.78 -10.82 13.38
N PHE A 368 17.69 -12.01 12.81
CA PHE A 368 17.35 -13.22 13.55
C PHE A 368 18.43 -13.39 14.63
N SER A 369 18.21 -12.85 15.81
CA SER A 369 18.89 -13.33 17.02
C SER A 369 18.12 -14.58 17.44
N GLN A 370 18.82 -15.69 17.34
CA GLN A 370 18.46 -17.03 17.80
C GLN A 370 17.95 -17.04 19.26
#